data_9800f3bf411d15f02698f175703057ac
#
_entry.id   9800f3bf411d15f02698f175703057ac
#
_cell.length_a   1.000
_cell.length_b   1.000
_cell.length_c   1.000
_cell.angle_alpha   90.00
_cell.angle_beta   90.00
_cell.angle_gamma   90.00
#
_symmetry.space_group_name_H-M   'P 1'
#
loop_
_entity.id
_entity.type
_entity.pdbx_description
1 polymer ?
#
loop_
_entity_poly.entity_id
_entity_poly.type
_entity_poly.pdbx_seq_one_letter_code
_entity_poly.pdbx_strand_id
1 'polypeptide(L)'
;HGAIRRGELQVLYQPIFDLDSRNCVGAEALLRWRRPDGTLTSPDLFIPMAENTGQIRQMTDFVLQRLLEQLGQLLRANPQLYISVNLAACDVMVPRIGQVMARLLALHRVAARQIAFEVTERGLIDVVVARENLQALRDVGHQVLIDDFGTGYCSLAYLQTLPVDCLKIDKAFIDALGHDAASSGVA
;
A
#
# COMPACT_ATOMS: atom_id res chain seq x y z
N HIS A 1 6.34 17.73 8.17
CA HIS A 1 7.15 17.62 9.40
C HIS A 1 6.37 17.92 10.68
N GLY A 2 5.57 18.99 10.72
CA GLY A 2 4.84 19.40 11.93
C GLY A 2 3.82 18.37 12.39
N ALA A 3 3.00 17.84 11.51
CA ALA A 3 1.90 16.92 11.83
C ALA A 3 2.38 15.63 12.51
N ILE A 4 3.48 15.02 12.05
CA ILE A 4 4.07 13.82 12.67
C ILE A 4 4.49 14.14 14.11
N ARG A 5 5.25 15.22 14.31
CA ARG A 5 5.75 15.59 15.65
C ARG A 5 4.65 15.98 16.63
N ARG A 6 3.55 16.55 16.15
CA ARG A 6 2.39 16.90 16.99
C ARG A 6 1.43 15.74 17.24
N GLY A 7 1.71 14.55 16.67
CA GLY A 7 0.86 13.38 16.84
C GLY A 7 -0.48 13.47 16.10
N GLU A 8 -0.55 14.27 15.03
CA GLU A 8 -1.76 14.49 14.24
C GLU A 8 -1.99 13.37 13.20
N LEU A 9 -0.93 12.61 12.88
CA LEU A 9 -1.05 11.46 11.97
C LEU A 9 -1.38 10.19 12.75
N GLN A 10 -2.28 9.41 12.20
CA GLN A 10 -2.66 8.10 12.73
C GLN A 10 -2.80 7.09 11.59
N VAL A 11 -2.59 5.81 11.88
CA VAL A 11 -2.81 4.71 10.94
C VAL A 11 -4.09 4.01 11.36
N LEU A 12 -5.04 3.89 10.43
CA LEU A 12 -6.23 3.06 10.56
C LEU A 12 -6.06 1.81 9.71
N TYR A 13 -6.78 0.75 10.04
CA TYR A 13 -6.67 -0.54 9.36
C TYR A 13 -8.03 -0.95 8.82
N GLN A 14 -8.14 -1.10 7.51
CA GLN A 14 -9.34 -1.59 6.85
C GLN A 14 -9.19 -3.10 6.63
N PRO A 15 -10.05 -3.95 7.22
CA PRO A 15 -9.91 -5.39 7.12
C PRO A 15 -10.16 -5.89 5.69
N ILE A 16 -9.41 -6.92 5.31
CA ILE A 16 -9.53 -7.64 4.04
C ILE A 16 -10.05 -9.03 4.35
N PHE A 17 -11.12 -9.42 3.65
CA PHE A 17 -11.77 -10.71 3.82
C PHE A 17 -11.60 -11.57 2.57
N ASP A 18 -11.29 -12.83 2.78
CA ASP A 18 -11.36 -13.85 1.74
C ASP A 18 -12.82 -14.13 1.39
N LEU A 19 -13.16 -14.10 0.10
CA LEU A 19 -14.54 -14.19 -0.36
C LEU A 19 -15.15 -15.58 -0.16
N ASP A 20 -14.35 -16.62 -0.25
CA ASP A 20 -14.81 -18.00 -0.13
C ASP A 20 -15.01 -18.40 1.33
N SER A 21 -13.98 -18.21 2.13
CA SER A 21 -13.99 -18.60 3.55
C SER A 21 -14.65 -17.59 4.48
N ARG A 22 -14.82 -16.34 4.03
CA ARG A 22 -15.30 -15.20 4.82
C ARG A 22 -14.41 -14.85 6.02
N ASN A 23 -13.19 -15.38 6.07
CA ASN A 23 -12.24 -15.06 7.11
C ASN A 23 -11.50 -13.76 6.81
N CYS A 24 -11.15 -13.02 7.86
CA CYS A 24 -10.24 -11.90 7.74
C CYS A 24 -8.82 -12.45 7.46
N VAL A 25 -8.24 -12.09 6.31
CA VAL A 25 -6.92 -12.54 5.87
C VAL A 25 -5.85 -11.45 5.99
N GLY A 26 -6.27 -10.21 6.21
CA GLY A 26 -5.35 -9.08 6.33
C GLY A 26 -6.06 -7.77 6.58
N ALA A 27 -5.32 -6.70 6.44
CA ALA A 27 -5.87 -5.34 6.45
C ALA A 27 -5.01 -4.38 5.62
N GLU A 28 -5.62 -3.34 5.11
CA GLU A 28 -4.90 -2.21 4.49
C GLU A 28 -4.61 -1.14 5.54
N ALA A 29 -3.35 -0.69 5.60
CA ALA A 29 -2.91 0.38 6.48
C ALA A 29 -3.14 1.74 5.81
N LEU A 30 -4.04 2.50 6.37
CA LEU A 30 -4.52 3.76 5.81
C LEU A 30 -4.09 4.94 6.68
N LEU A 31 -3.26 5.82 6.13
CA LEU A 31 -2.84 7.05 6.80
C LEU A 31 -4.02 8.03 6.92
N ARG A 32 -4.18 8.61 8.10
CA ARG A 32 -5.21 9.65 8.38
C ARG A 32 -4.56 10.83 9.08
N TRP A 33 -4.99 12.02 8.73
CA TRP A 33 -4.53 13.25 9.38
C TRP A 33 -5.67 13.87 10.18
N ARG A 34 -5.57 13.76 11.50
CA ARG A 34 -6.48 14.40 12.45
C ARG A 34 -5.88 15.70 12.92
N ARG A 35 -6.55 16.80 12.61
CA ARG A 35 -6.14 18.13 13.06
C ARG A 35 -6.39 18.33 14.56
N PRO A 36 -5.77 19.36 15.19
CA PRO A 36 -5.99 19.67 16.61
C PRO A 36 -7.45 19.95 16.97
N ASP A 37 -8.24 20.45 16.03
CA ASP A 37 -9.69 20.67 16.18
C ASP A 37 -10.53 19.39 16.08
N GLY A 38 -9.90 18.25 15.88
CA GLY A 38 -10.54 16.93 15.74
C GLY A 38 -10.99 16.60 14.33
N THR A 39 -10.91 17.52 13.37
CA THR A 39 -11.31 17.26 11.97
C THR A 39 -10.32 16.33 11.28
N LEU A 40 -10.84 15.47 10.38
CA LEU A 40 -10.01 14.62 9.52
C LEU A 40 -9.79 15.31 8.18
N THR A 41 -8.53 15.45 7.80
CA THR A 41 -8.16 15.91 6.45
C THR A 41 -8.17 14.70 5.51
N SER A 42 -8.84 14.84 4.34
CA SER A 42 -8.86 13.80 3.32
C SER A 42 -7.45 13.46 2.81
N PRO A 43 -7.11 12.18 2.62
CA PRO A 43 -5.87 11.76 1.97
C PRO A 43 -5.67 12.43 0.60
N ASP A 44 -6.71 12.57 -0.19
CA ASP A 44 -6.66 13.22 -1.52
C ASP A 44 -6.16 14.67 -1.50
N LEU A 45 -6.26 15.33 -0.34
CA LEU A 45 -5.77 16.69 -0.17
C LEU A 45 -4.32 16.73 0.32
N PHE A 46 -3.94 15.87 1.27
CA PHE A 46 -2.62 16.00 1.89
C PHE A 46 -1.55 15.10 1.28
N ILE A 47 -1.92 13.96 0.67
CA ILE A 47 -0.94 13.08 0.01
C ILE A 47 -0.27 13.77 -1.18
N PRO A 48 -1.00 14.38 -2.15
CA PRO A 48 -0.35 15.11 -3.25
C PRO A 48 0.51 16.27 -2.77
N MET A 49 0.09 16.96 -1.70
CA MET A 49 0.90 18.02 -1.09
C MET A 49 2.20 17.47 -0.49
N ALA A 50 2.13 16.31 0.17
CA ALA A 50 3.29 15.65 0.76
C ALA A 50 4.27 15.13 -0.32
N GLU A 51 3.76 14.66 -1.44
CA GLU A 51 4.55 14.25 -2.61
C GLU A 51 5.29 15.45 -3.21
N ASN A 52 4.57 16.53 -3.51
CA ASN A 52 5.13 17.76 -4.09
C ASN A 52 6.19 18.42 -3.19
N THR A 53 6.08 18.26 -1.87
CA THR A 53 7.04 18.81 -0.89
C THR A 53 8.11 17.81 -0.46
N GLY A 54 8.10 16.57 -0.99
CA GLY A 54 9.03 15.49 -0.61
C GLY A 54 8.82 14.96 0.80
N GLN A 55 7.73 15.30 1.48
CA GLN A 55 7.43 14.84 2.84
C GLN A 55 6.80 13.45 2.88
N ILE A 56 6.34 12.96 1.74
CA ILE A 56 5.66 11.66 1.63
C ILE A 56 6.53 10.51 2.16
N ARG A 57 7.84 10.51 1.90
CA ARG A 57 8.77 9.48 2.41
C ARG A 57 8.76 9.35 3.92
N GLN A 58 8.65 10.48 4.63
CA GLN A 58 8.58 10.47 6.10
C GLN A 58 7.22 9.95 6.59
N MET A 59 6.16 10.17 5.81
CA MET A 59 4.84 9.61 6.10
C MET A 59 4.84 8.10 5.86
N THR A 60 5.48 7.61 4.80
CA THR A 60 5.67 6.18 4.56
C THR A 60 6.45 5.54 5.72
N ASP A 61 7.58 6.12 6.13
CA ASP A 61 8.35 5.62 7.28
C ASP A 61 7.52 5.58 8.57
N PHE A 62 6.72 6.62 8.80
CA PHE A 62 5.81 6.69 9.95
C PHE A 62 4.78 5.55 9.91
N VAL A 63 4.15 5.30 8.74
CA VAL A 63 3.17 4.21 8.58
C VAL A 63 3.83 2.86 8.87
N LEU A 64 4.99 2.57 8.27
CA LEU A 64 5.70 1.30 8.44
C LEU A 64 6.09 1.05 9.90
N GLN A 65 6.61 2.08 10.57
CA GLN A 65 6.96 1.99 11.97
C GLN A 65 5.73 1.75 12.85
N ARG A 66 4.68 2.57 12.68
CA ARG A 66 3.44 2.46 13.46
C ARG A 66 2.73 1.14 13.28
N LEU A 67 2.68 0.65 12.05
CA LEU A 67 2.10 -0.66 11.75
C LEU A 67 2.77 -1.76 12.59
N LEU A 68 4.09 -1.83 12.58
CA LEU A 68 4.81 -2.88 13.29
C LEU A 68 4.80 -2.69 14.82
N GLU A 69 4.79 -1.45 15.30
CA GLU A 69 4.57 -1.15 16.72
C GLU A 69 3.19 -1.63 17.20
N GLN A 70 2.14 -1.39 16.42
CA GLN A 70 0.75 -1.66 16.79
C GLN A 70 0.37 -3.13 16.53
N LEU A 71 0.75 -3.70 15.39
CA LEU A 71 0.28 -5.01 14.95
C LEU A 71 1.36 -6.11 14.98
N GLY A 72 2.62 -5.79 15.29
CA GLY A 72 3.69 -6.78 15.27
C GLY A 72 3.43 -8.00 16.16
N GLN A 73 2.80 -7.83 17.33
CA GLN A 73 2.42 -8.96 18.18
C GLN A 73 1.30 -9.80 17.54
N LEU A 74 0.30 -9.17 16.98
CA LEU A 74 -0.80 -9.83 16.27
C LEU A 74 -0.29 -10.65 15.08
N LEU A 75 0.59 -10.06 14.28
CA LEU A 75 1.18 -10.72 13.11
C LEU A 75 2.00 -11.94 13.50
N ARG A 76 2.83 -11.85 14.55
CA ARG A 76 3.57 -13.03 15.03
C ARG A 76 2.65 -14.15 15.52
N ALA A 77 1.54 -13.82 16.15
CA ALA A 77 0.56 -14.79 16.62
C ALA A 77 -0.26 -15.41 15.48
N ASN A 78 -0.36 -14.71 14.34
CA ASN A 78 -1.17 -15.12 13.20
C ASN A 78 -0.35 -15.06 11.90
N PRO A 79 0.48 -16.08 11.59
CA PRO A 79 1.40 -16.06 10.46
C PRO A 79 0.75 -15.99 9.07
N GLN A 80 -0.57 -16.18 8.98
CA GLN A 80 -1.34 -16.09 7.74
C GLN A 80 -1.91 -14.70 7.47
N LEU A 81 -1.93 -13.82 8.50
CA LEU A 81 -2.37 -12.45 8.30
C LEU A 81 -1.28 -11.61 7.63
N TYR A 82 -1.71 -10.72 6.75
CA TYR A 82 -0.83 -9.72 6.15
C TYR A 82 -1.42 -8.31 6.28
N ILE A 83 -0.56 -7.30 6.19
CA ILE A 83 -0.97 -5.90 6.12
C ILE A 83 -0.39 -5.30 4.85
N SER A 84 -1.24 -4.67 4.06
CA SER A 84 -0.80 -3.91 2.89
C SER A 84 -0.57 -2.44 3.23
N VAL A 85 0.40 -1.84 2.56
CA VAL A 85 0.82 -0.45 2.75
C VAL A 85 1.02 0.21 1.39
N ASN A 86 0.41 1.36 1.20
CA ASN A 86 0.55 2.17 0.00
C ASN A 86 1.97 2.78 -0.09
N LEU A 87 2.63 2.63 -1.23
CA LEU A 87 3.89 3.27 -1.57
C LEU A 87 3.65 4.42 -2.54
N ALA A 88 4.27 5.55 -2.27
CA ALA A 88 4.31 6.64 -3.24
C ALA A 88 5.29 6.33 -4.38
N ALA A 89 5.10 6.97 -5.54
CA ALA A 89 5.99 6.81 -6.69
C ALA A 89 7.48 7.00 -6.34
N CYS A 90 7.80 7.99 -5.54
CA CYS A 90 9.18 8.28 -5.14
C CYS A 90 9.78 7.22 -4.21
N ASP A 91 8.97 6.41 -3.52
CA ASP A 91 9.44 5.29 -2.70
C ASP A 91 9.83 4.10 -3.57
N VAL A 92 9.11 3.89 -4.68
CA VAL A 92 9.38 2.82 -5.65
C VAL A 92 10.65 3.09 -6.46
N MET A 93 11.00 4.37 -6.69
CA MET A 93 12.17 4.77 -7.49
C MET A 93 13.51 4.58 -6.78
N VAL A 94 13.54 4.17 -5.52
CA VAL A 94 14.80 4.01 -4.75
C VAL A 94 14.75 2.74 -3.89
N PRO A 95 15.86 2.02 -3.67
CA PRO A 95 15.88 0.76 -2.91
C PRO A 95 15.77 0.98 -1.38
N ARG A 96 15.29 2.14 -0.95
CA ARG A 96 15.23 2.56 0.45
C ARG A 96 14.26 1.72 1.28
N ILE A 97 13.10 1.40 0.72
CA ILE A 97 12.03 0.69 1.44
C ILE A 97 12.50 -0.68 1.91
N GLY A 98 13.21 -1.43 1.07
CA GLY A 98 13.79 -2.72 1.47
C GLY A 98 14.73 -2.61 2.68
N GLN A 99 15.55 -1.55 2.74
CA GLN A 99 16.46 -1.32 3.87
C GLN A 99 15.71 -0.95 5.16
N VAL A 100 14.69 -0.10 5.06
CA VAL A 100 13.84 0.26 6.20
C VAL A 100 13.13 -0.99 6.72
N MET A 101 12.51 -1.76 5.83
CA MET A 101 11.78 -2.98 6.19
C MET A 101 12.68 -4.04 6.81
N ALA A 102 13.88 -4.28 6.27
CA ALA A 102 14.81 -5.25 6.86
C ALA A 102 15.08 -4.97 8.34
N ARG A 103 15.27 -3.69 8.71
CA ARG A 103 15.48 -3.27 10.10
C ARG A 103 14.23 -3.44 10.96
N LEU A 104 13.08 -3.00 10.47
CA LEU A 104 11.82 -3.04 11.21
C LEU A 104 11.34 -4.48 11.41
N LEU A 105 11.41 -5.32 10.38
CA LEU A 105 11.02 -6.73 10.47
C LEU A 105 11.91 -7.49 11.47
N ALA A 106 13.22 -7.26 11.46
CA ALA A 106 14.13 -7.86 12.43
C ALA A 106 13.81 -7.42 13.87
N LEU A 107 13.56 -6.11 14.08
CA LEU A 107 13.22 -5.55 15.39
C LEU A 107 11.92 -6.16 15.94
N HIS A 108 10.88 -6.24 15.11
CA HIS A 108 9.56 -6.71 15.52
C HIS A 108 9.35 -8.22 15.34
N ARG A 109 10.33 -8.94 14.75
CA ARG A 109 10.28 -10.39 14.47
C ARG A 109 9.04 -10.79 13.66
N VAL A 110 8.72 -10.00 12.64
CA VAL A 110 7.61 -10.21 11.70
C VAL A 110 8.20 -10.71 10.38
N ALA A 111 7.53 -11.66 9.72
CA ALA A 111 7.97 -12.19 8.45
C ALA A 111 7.64 -11.24 7.29
N ALA A 112 8.52 -11.14 6.29
CA ALA A 112 8.34 -10.25 5.14
C ALA A 112 7.01 -10.51 4.41
N ARG A 113 6.60 -11.78 4.26
CA ARG A 113 5.33 -12.16 3.63
C ARG A 113 4.08 -11.60 4.29
N GLN A 114 4.19 -11.08 5.52
CA GLN A 114 3.09 -10.47 6.26
C GLN A 114 2.96 -8.97 5.98
N ILE A 115 3.85 -8.39 5.19
CA ILE A 115 3.78 -7.00 4.75
C ILE A 115 3.76 -6.98 3.23
N ALA A 116 2.66 -6.50 2.67
CA ALA A 116 2.47 -6.30 1.25
C ALA A 116 2.59 -4.80 0.90
N PHE A 117 3.01 -4.50 -0.31
CA PHE A 117 3.12 -3.12 -0.81
C PHE A 117 2.17 -2.88 -1.95
N GLU A 118 1.42 -1.80 -1.87
CA GLU A 118 0.51 -1.35 -2.90
C GLU A 118 1.12 -0.20 -3.67
N VAL A 119 1.10 -0.28 -4.99
CA VAL A 119 1.59 0.76 -5.89
C VAL A 119 0.50 1.09 -6.91
N THR A 120 0.25 2.36 -7.15
CA THR A 120 -0.71 2.75 -8.20
C THR A 120 -0.08 2.66 -9.58
N GLU A 121 -0.89 2.46 -10.62
CA GLU A 121 -0.41 2.50 -12.02
C GLU A 121 0.39 3.78 -12.32
N ARG A 122 -0.06 4.91 -11.80
CA ARG A 122 0.59 6.23 -11.99
C ARG A 122 1.93 6.34 -11.26
N GLY A 123 2.15 5.54 -10.23
CA GLY A 123 3.39 5.52 -9.45
C GLY A 123 4.58 4.89 -10.18
N LEU A 124 4.33 4.21 -11.30
CA LEU A 124 5.34 3.48 -12.08
C LEU A 124 5.93 4.35 -13.21
N ILE A 125 6.53 5.48 -12.85
CA ILE A 125 7.01 6.51 -13.79
C ILE A 125 8.20 6.01 -14.62
N ASP A 126 9.19 5.38 -13.99
CA ASP A 126 10.31 4.72 -14.65
C ASP A 126 10.22 3.21 -14.43
N VAL A 127 9.81 2.53 -15.48
CA VAL A 127 9.51 1.09 -15.44
C VAL A 127 10.71 0.24 -15.05
N VAL A 128 11.89 0.59 -15.54
CA VAL A 128 13.09 -0.22 -15.32
C VAL A 128 13.50 -0.16 -13.85
N VAL A 129 13.61 1.06 -13.32
CA VAL A 129 13.98 1.28 -11.91
C VAL A 129 12.90 0.75 -10.96
N ALA A 130 11.62 1.02 -11.26
CA ALA A 130 10.52 0.49 -10.47
C ALA A 130 10.54 -1.04 -10.43
N ARG A 131 10.71 -1.68 -11.57
CA ARG A 131 10.77 -3.15 -11.71
C ARG A 131 11.88 -3.75 -10.84
N GLU A 132 13.09 -3.21 -10.90
CA GLU A 132 14.22 -3.70 -10.11
C GLU A 132 13.95 -3.59 -8.61
N ASN A 133 13.44 -2.44 -8.15
CA ASN A 133 13.15 -2.21 -6.74
C ASN A 133 11.98 -3.08 -6.23
N LEU A 134 10.91 -3.23 -7.03
CA LEU A 134 9.79 -4.11 -6.69
C LEU A 134 10.20 -5.57 -6.67
N GLN A 135 11.05 -6.01 -7.63
CA GLN A 135 11.58 -7.35 -7.62
C GLN A 135 12.42 -7.62 -6.38
N ALA A 136 13.26 -6.68 -5.97
CA ALA A 136 14.05 -6.81 -4.74
C ALA A 136 13.18 -6.95 -3.47
N LEU A 137 12.02 -6.28 -3.41
CA LEU A 137 11.06 -6.47 -2.31
C LEU A 137 10.45 -7.88 -2.34
N ARG A 138 10.09 -8.39 -3.53
CA ARG A 138 9.56 -9.75 -3.69
C ARG A 138 10.58 -10.83 -3.35
N ASP A 139 11.84 -10.64 -3.71
CA ASP A 139 12.93 -11.59 -3.43
C ASP A 139 13.14 -11.78 -1.92
N VAL A 140 12.84 -10.76 -1.12
CA VAL A 140 12.84 -10.84 0.36
C VAL A 140 11.57 -11.50 0.91
N GLY A 141 10.52 -11.63 0.09
CA GLY A 141 9.26 -12.30 0.42
C GLY A 141 8.07 -11.37 0.67
N HIS A 142 8.19 -10.08 0.39
CA HIS A 142 7.05 -9.18 0.36
C HIS A 142 6.17 -9.46 -0.87
N GLN A 143 4.87 -9.23 -0.74
CA GLN A 143 3.97 -9.18 -1.88
C GLN A 143 3.89 -7.77 -2.44
N VAL A 144 3.72 -7.65 -3.75
CA VAL A 144 3.50 -6.39 -4.46
C VAL A 144 2.15 -6.42 -5.16
N LEU A 145 1.32 -5.43 -4.88
CA LEU A 145 -0.02 -5.28 -5.43
C LEU A 145 -0.09 -4.02 -6.28
N ILE A 146 -0.81 -4.09 -7.40
CA ILE A 146 -1.21 -2.88 -8.15
C ILE A 146 -2.55 -2.42 -7.62
N ASP A 147 -2.62 -1.15 -7.23
CA ASP A 147 -3.86 -0.50 -6.79
C ASP A 147 -4.50 0.34 -7.89
N ASP A 148 -5.80 0.60 -7.77
CA ASP A 148 -6.63 1.38 -8.72
C ASP A 148 -6.55 0.87 -10.16
N PHE A 149 -6.41 -0.46 -10.34
CA PHE A 149 -6.29 -1.06 -11.66
C PHE A 149 -7.51 -0.79 -12.53
N GLY A 150 -7.23 -0.32 -13.77
CA GLY A 150 -8.26 -0.03 -14.78
C GLY A 150 -8.58 1.46 -14.93
N THR A 151 -7.96 2.35 -14.15
CA THR A 151 -8.16 3.81 -14.27
C THR A 151 -7.43 4.44 -15.46
N GLY A 152 -6.72 3.63 -16.30
CA GLY A 152 -6.45 3.99 -17.67
C GLY A 152 -5.01 4.24 -18.11
N TYR A 153 -4.00 3.83 -17.35
CA TYR A 153 -2.61 4.11 -17.72
C TYR A 153 -1.76 2.91 -18.12
N CYS A 154 -2.10 1.70 -17.68
CA CYS A 154 -1.34 0.50 -18.01
C CYS A 154 -2.07 -0.39 -19.02
N SER A 155 -1.38 -0.77 -20.10
CA SER A 155 -1.85 -1.88 -20.93
C SER A 155 -1.60 -3.21 -20.21
N LEU A 156 -2.46 -4.22 -20.45
CA LEU A 156 -2.25 -5.59 -19.95
C LEU A 156 -0.87 -6.15 -20.33
N ALA A 157 -0.37 -5.78 -21.53
CA ALA A 157 0.98 -6.16 -21.97
C ALA A 157 2.07 -5.59 -21.06
N TYR A 158 1.84 -4.40 -20.50
CA TYR A 158 2.77 -3.77 -19.58
C TYR A 158 2.77 -4.47 -18.21
N LEU A 159 1.61 -4.80 -17.67
CA LEU A 159 1.49 -5.52 -16.41
C LEU A 159 2.23 -6.87 -16.42
N GLN A 160 2.22 -7.58 -17.56
CA GLN A 160 2.95 -8.84 -17.70
C GLN A 160 4.46 -8.72 -17.49
N THR A 161 5.01 -7.51 -17.58
CA THR A 161 6.44 -7.24 -17.38
C THR A 161 6.78 -6.84 -15.94
N LEU A 162 5.79 -6.50 -15.12
CA LEU A 162 6.00 -6.06 -13.75
C LEU A 162 6.01 -7.24 -12.76
N PRO A 163 6.88 -7.18 -11.75
CA PRO A 163 6.92 -8.19 -10.69
C PRO A 163 5.82 -7.93 -9.66
N VAL A 164 4.58 -8.27 -10.01
CA VAL A 164 3.40 -8.07 -9.14
C VAL A 164 2.72 -9.40 -8.84
N ASP A 165 2.08 -9.48 -7.69
CA ASP A 165 1.45 -10.70 -7.18
C ASP A 165 -0.09 -10.62 -7.24
N CYS A 166 -0.66 -9.41 -7.19
CA CYS A 166 -2.09 -9.20 -7.13
C CYS A 166 -2.48 -7.86 -7.78
N LEU A 167 -3.71 -7.80 -8.28
CA LEU A 167 -4.35 -6.58 -8.77
C LEU A 167 -5.54 -6.24 -7.88
N LYS A 168 -5.63 -5.01 -7.41
CA LYS A 168 -6.80 -4.46 -6.73
C LYS A 168 -7.66 -3.74 -7.75
N ILE A 169 -8.87 -4.24 -7.96
CA ILE A 169 -9.83 -3.65 -8.88
C ILE A 169 -10.44 -2.42 -8.22
N ASP A 170 -10.39 -1.28 -8.89
CA ASP A 170 -11.00 -0.05 -8.39
C ASP A 170 -12.51 -0.22 -8.17
N LYS A 171 -12.99 0.40 -7.09
CA LYS A 171 -14.40 0.34 -6.69
C LYS A 171 -15.37 0.78 -7.80
N ALA A 172 -14.98 1.73 -8.65
CA ALA A 172 -15.82 2.22 -9.74
C ALA A 172 -16.20 1.09 -10.72
N PHE A 173 -15.31 0.12 -10.96
CA PHE A 173 -15.62 -1.05 -11.79
C PHE A 173 -16.59 -2.00 -11.09
N ILE A 174 -16.41 -2.20 -9.80
CA ILE A 174 -17.31 -3.06 -9.01
C ILE A 174 -18.71 -2.46 -8.95
N ASP A 175 -18.81 -1.15 -8.74
CA ASP A 175 -20.10 -0.44 -8.68
C ASP A 175 -20.83 -0.45 -10.05
N ALA A 176 -20.06 -0.49 -11.16
CA ALA A 176 -20.63 -0.61 -12.51
C ALA A 176 -21.13 -2.03 -12.86
N LEU A 177 -20.64 -3.07 -12.16
CA LEU A 177 -21.10 -4.44 -12.33
C LEU A 177 -22.57 -4.54 -11.88
N GLY A 178 -23.46 -4.80 -12.84
CA GLY A 178 -24.90 -4.94 -12.60
C GLY A 178 -25.75 -3.72 -12.91
N HIS A 179 -25.16 -2.58 -13.29
CA HIS A 179 -25.89 -1.39 -13.68
C HIS A 179 -25.92 -1.20 -15.20
N ASP A 180 -24.93 -1.74 -15.95
CA ASP A 180 -24.87 -1.68 -17.41
C ASP A 180 -24.26 -2.97 -17.99
N ALA A 181 -25.03 -3.66 -18.83
CA ALA A 181 -24.55 -4.85 -19.53
C ALA A 181 -23.40 -4.56 -20.56
N ALA A 182 -23.16 -3.29 -20.87
CA ALA A 182 -22.12 -2.85 -21.78
C ALA A 182 -20.73 -2.68 -21.12
N SER A 183 -20.67 -2.49 -19.81
CA SER A 183 -19.42 -2.35 -19.05
C SER A 183 -18.91 -3.69 -18.48
N SER A 184 -19.70 -4.75 -18.55
CA SER A 184 -19.35 -6.09 -18.06
C SER A 184 -18.36 -6.87 -18.94
N GLY A 185 -17.79 -6.24 -19.96
CA GLY A 185 -16.80 -6.87 -20.87
C GLY A 185 -15.36 -6.91 -20.34
N VAL A 186 -15.11 -6.54 -19.08
CA VAL A 186 -13.76 -6.46 -18.47
C VAL A 186 -13.61 -7.41 -17.26
N ALA A 187 -14.56 -8.28 -17.02
CA ALA A 187 -14.44 -9.29 -15.96
C ALA A 187 -13.96 -10.63 -16.51
#